data_12cad69a5a476b62c0080abcf21dee06
#
_entry.id   12cad69a5a476b62c0080abcf21dee06
#
_cell.length_a   1.000
_cell.length_b   1.000
_cell.length_c   1.000
_cell.angle_alpha   90.00
_cell.angle_beta   90.00
_cell.angle_gamma   90.00
#
_symmetry.space_group_name_H-M   'P 1'
#
loop_
_entity.id
_entity.type
_entity.pdbx_description
1 polymer ?
#
loop_
_entity_poly.entity_id
_entity_poly.type
_entity_poly.pdbx_seq_one_letter_code
_entity_poly.pdbx_strand_id
1 'polypeptide(L)'
;MTTSLRFVLAAAVALPALQTEELGFVKWTAADLRGRHAALSARVGPDHSARETLAEYGHPSGSHRFRLIHRNADGVPEQHANIDDVVYVYSGAATLLVGGDLVDSTGGENGEYTGTDIAGGVRHFVGPGDILRIPADTPHRYLVPEQGYITYVLVRIPALLAGGVIPDDAPVLDLQPLGFVRWGADELARRDASLATRIRPDRSARETLADFGSPTRSHRFRFIHRDADGRPEIHDDIIDLVFVKSGAGVLLVGGEMLDRDGTFGSGIAGGTRYPVVAGDMLHIPAGTPHGYLVPDGGHITYVLVRVPAVL
;
A
#
# COMPACT_ATOMS: atom_id res chain seq x y z
N MET A 1 -52.46 -9.45 40.75
CA MET A 1 -51.28 -8.62 40.47
C MET A 1 -50.22 -9.52 39.88
N THR A 2 -50.13 -9.58 38.57
CA THR A 2 -49.19 -10.42 37.82
C THR A 2 -48.10 -9.53 37.24
N THR A 3 -46.89 -9.63 37.79
CA THR A 3 -45.74 -8.85 37.38
C THR A 3 -45.04 -9.54 36.18
N SER A 4 -45.16 -8.96 35.00
CA SER A 4 -44.48 -9.44 33.80
C SER A 4 -43.02 -8.99 33.82
N LEU A 5 -42.10 -9.95 33.89
CA LEU A 5 -40.66 -9.74 33.77
C LEU A 5 -40.30 -9.66 32.27
N ARG A 6 -39.93 -8.50 31.78
CA ARG A 6 -39.42 -8.34 30.42
C ARG A 6 -37.90 -8.62 30.42
N PHE A 7 -37.49 -9.70 29.78
CA PHE A 7 -36.09 -9.95 29.45
C PHE A 7 -35.67 -9.06 28.27
N VAL A 8 -34.76 -8.15 28.50
CA VAL A 8 -34.04 -7.43 27.43
C VAL A 8 -32.89 -8.31 26.96
N LEU A 9 -33.03 -8.86 25.77
CA LEU A 9 -31.93 -9.59 25.12
C LEU A 9 -30.93 -8.56 24.57
N ALA A 10 -29.79 -8.39 25.21
CA ALA A 10 -28.68 -7.63 24.66
C ALA A 10 -28.06 -8.45 23.55
N ALA A 11 -28.21 -8.03 22.30
CA ALA A 11 -27.50 -8.57 21.17
C ALA A 11 -26.01 -8.17 21.31
N ALA A 12 -25.17 -9.10 21.67
CA ALA A 12 -23.72 -8.94 21.58
C ALA A 12 -23.35 -8.84 20.09
N VAL A 13 -22.95 -7.66 19.65
CA VAL A 13 -22.29 -7.48 18.35
C VAL A 13 -20.94 -8.17 18.47
N ALA A 14 -20.85 -9.37 17.93
CA ALA A 14 -19.58 -10.05 17.76
C ALA A 14 -18.73 -9.21 16.77
N LEU A 15 -17.65 -8.62 17.26
CA LEU A 15 -16.60 -8.09 16.41
C LEU A 15 -16.12 -9.25 15.52
N PRO A 16 -16.01 -9.06 14.20
CA PRO A 16 -15.44 -10.09 13.35
C PRO A 16 -14.03 -10.42 13.88
N ALA A 17 -13.81 -11.69 14.19
CA ALA A 17 -12.50 -12.19 14.56
C ALA A 17 -11.52 -11.75 13.45
N LEU A 18 -10.41 -11.12 13.83
CA LEU A 18 -9.26 -10.96 12.97
C LEU A 18 -8.94 -12.35 12.40
N GLN A 19 -9.24 -12.55 11.12
CA GLN A 19 -8.77 -13.73 10.41
C GLN A 19 -7.26 -13.56 10.25
N THR A 20 -6.51 -13.97 11.29
CA THR A 20 -5.08 -14.20 11.23
C THR A 20 -4.92 -15.52 10.49
N GLU A 21 -4.72 -15.44 9.20
CA GLU A 21 -4.70 -16.64 8.40
C GLU A 21 -3.52 -16.65 7.48
N GLU A 22 -2.88 -17.78 7.53
CA GLU A 22 -1.79 -18.25 6.72
C GLU A 22 -0.61 -17.30 6.57
N LEU A 23 0.35 -17.46 7.49
CA LEU A 23 1.75 -17.07 7.30
C LEU A 23 1.99 -15.60 6.93
N GLY A 24 1.24 -14.66 7.54
CA GLY A 24 1.49 -13.24 7.36
C GLY A 24 0.68 -12.59 6.23
N PHE A 25 -0.25 -13.30 5.57
CA PHE A 25 -1.24 -12.66 4.71
C PHE A 25 -2.15 -11.76 5.54
N VAL A 26 -2.34 -10.54 5.08
CA VAL A 26 -3.26 -9.59 5.72
C VAL A 26 -4.10 -8.87 4.66
N LYS A 27 -5.37 -8.73 4.97
CA LYS A 27 -6.30 -7.91 4.23
C LYS A 27 -6.88 -6.83 5.15
N TRP A 28 -6.73 -5.58 4.76
CA TRP A 28 -7.43 -4.45 5.37
C TRP A 28 -8.55 -4.03 4.44
N THR A 29 -9.79 -4.21 4.88
CA THR A 29 -10.94 -3.81 4.07
C THR A 29 -11.11 -2.30 4.06
N ALA A 30 -11.76 -1.77 3.02
CA ALA A 30 -12.15 -0.36 2.98
C ALA A 30 -13.00 0.05 4.21
N ALA A 31 -13.78 -0.89 4.77
CA ALA A 31 -14.57 -0.65 5.98
C ALA A 31 -13.69 -0.56 7.23
N ASP A 32 -12.69 -1.46 7.37
CA ASP A 32 -11.72 -1.41 8.48
C ASP A 32 -10.95 -0.10 8.47
N LEU A 33 -10.44 0.31 7.29
CA LEU A 33 -9.71 1.56 7.15
C LEU A 33 -10.58 2.78 7.51
N ARG A 34 -11.88 2.77 7.15
CA ARG A 34 -12.82 3.83 7.58
C ARG A 34 -13.00 3.89 9.09
N GLY A 35 -13.21 2.74 9.73
CA GLY A 35 -13.35 2.66 11.19
C GLY A 35 -12.11 3.15 11.92
N ARG A 36 -10.93 2.75 11.45
CA ARG A 36 -9.63 3.16 12.01
C ARG A 36 -9.37 4.65 11.79
N HIS A 37 -9.66 5.19 10.59
CA HIS A 37 -9.58 6.62 10.31
C HIS A 37 -10.44 7.43 11.31
N ALA A 38 -11.69 7.05 11.52
CA ALA A 38 -12.57 7.73 12.48
C ALA A 38 -12.02 7.68 13.92
N ALA A 39 -11.45 6.52 14.33
CA ALA A 39 -10.82 6.38 15.63
C ALA A 39 -9.57 7.22 15.79
N LEU A 40 -8.73 7.34 14.74
CA LEU A 40 -7.51 8.15 14.76
C LEU A 40 -7.84 9.65 14.82
N SER A 41 -8.78 10.12 14.01
CA SER A 41 -9.16 11.53 13.98
C SER A 41 -9.72 12.04 15.33
N ALA A 42 -10.29 11.14 16.15
CA ALA A 42 -10.79 11.47 17.47
C ALA A 42 -9.71 11.51 18.58
N ARG A 43 -8.48 11.07 18.30
CA ARG A 43 -7.41 10.96 19.31
C ARG A 43 -6.06 11.57 18.88
N VAL A 44 -6.14 12.66 18.10
CA VAL A 44 -4.95 13.41 17.68
C VAL A 44 -4.20 13.95 18.91
N GLY A 45 -2.91 13.69 18.95
CA GLY A 45 -2.03 14.11 20.04
C GLY A 45 -1.56 15.57 19.93
N PRO A 46 -0.71 16.02 20.88
CA PRO A 46 -0.15 17.38 20.86
C PRO A 46 0.75 17.67 19.65
N ASP A 47 1.27 16.64 18.98
CA ASP A 47 2.03 16.71 17.74
C ASP A 47 1.13 16.81 16.49
N HIS A 48 -0.17 17.06 16.71
CA HIS A 48 -1.16 17.15 15.65
C HIS A 48 -1.24 15.90 14.74
N SER A 49 -0.85 14.75 15.29
CA SER A 49 -0.98 13.46 14.59
C SER A 49 -1.55 12.37 15.49
N ALA A 50 -2.12 11.37 14.84
CA ALA A 50 -2.45 10.09 15.44
C ALA A 50 -1.99 8.99 14.49
N ARG A 51 -1.45 7.91 15.05
CA ARG A 51 -0.90 6.80 14.24
C ARG A 51 -1.24 5.45 14.85
N GLU A 52 -1.42 4.48 13.98
CA GLU A 52 -1.65 3.09 14.35
C GLU A 52 -0.78 2.20 13.48
N THR A 53 -0.03 1.28 14.09
CA THR A 53 0.66 0.22 13.36
C THR A 53 -0.36 -0.83 12.97
N LEU A 54 -0.56 -1.00 11.67
CA LEU A 54 -1.47 -2.00 11.10
C LEU A 54 -0.82 -3.39 11.08
N ALA A 55 0.46 -3.43 10.73
CA ALA A 55 1.29 -4.64 10.76
C ALA A 55 2.77 -4.27 10.77
N GLU A 56 3.59 -5.16 11.32
CA GLU A 56 5.04 -5.02 11.34
C GLU A 56 5.66 -6.40 11.14
N TYR A 57 6.51 -6.54 10.13
CA TYR A 57 7.13 -7.80 9.73
C TYR A 57 8.63 -7.74 10.07
N GLY A 58 8.93 -8.11 11.27
CA GLY A 58 10.15 -8.53 11.91
C GLY A 58 11.53 -8.14 11.36
N HIS A 59 11.75 -6.87 10.98
CA HIS A 59 13.10 -6.40 10.69
C HIS A 59 13.58 -5.46 11.80
N PRO A 60 14.85 -5.55 12.25
CA PRO A 60 15.40 -4.67 13.29
C PRO A 60 15.28 -3.17 12.98
N SER A 61 15.33 -2.78 11.71
CA SER A 61 15.13 -1.39 11.27
C SER A 61 13.66 -0.95 11.24
N GLY A 62 12.70 -1.85 11.53
CA GLY A 62 11.27 -1.58 11.37
C GLY A 62 10.84 -1.33 9.92
N SER A 63 11.63 -1.80 8.94
CA SER A 63 11.20 -1.90 7.55
C SER A 63 10.06 -2.91 7.42
N HIS A 64 9.30 -2.87 6.30
CA HIS A 64 8.04 -3.62 6.17
C HIS A 64 7.06 -3.32 7.30
N ARG A 65 6.89 -2.06 7.62
CA ARG A 65 5.91 -1.60 8.59
C ARG A 65 4.78 -0.90 7.88
N PHE A 66 3.56 -1.27 8.24
CA PHE A 66 2.32 -0.66 7.76
C PHE A 66 1.74 0.21 8.87
N ARG A 67 1.52 1.48 8.58
CA ARG A 67 0.90 2.43 9.50
C ARG A 67 -0.27 3.14 8.85
N LEU A 68 -1.33 3.34 9.61
CA LEU A 68 -2.33 4.35 9.27
C LEU A 68 -2.00 5.61 10.09
N ILE A 69 -1.85 6.73 9.39
CA ILE A 69 -1.45 8.00 10.00
C ILE A 69 -2.48 9.07 9.65
N HIS A 70 -2.96 9.77 10.66
CA HIS A 70 -3.81 10.94 10.53
C HIS A 70 -3.07 12.18 11.02
N ARG A 71 -3.11 13.28 10.26
CA ARG A 71 -2.53 14.58 10.62
C ARG A 71 -3.55 15.68 10.37
N ASN A 72 -3.66 16.63 11.31
CA ASN A 72 -4.48 17.83 11.17
C ASN A 72 -3.67 19.14 11.24
N ALA A 73 -2.35 19.03 11.16
CA ALA A 73 -1.40 20.13 10.97
C ALA A 73 -0.14 19.60 10.27
N ASP A 74 0.78 20.50 9.97
CA ASP A 74 2.04 20.20 9.32
C ASP A 74 2.82 19.11 10.04
N GLY A 75 3.39 18.21 9.25
CA GLY A 75 4.32 17.18 9.76
C GLY A 75 5.69 17.76 10.10
N VAL A 76 6.46 17.03 10.87
CA VAL A 76 7.88 17.29 11.07
C VAL A 76 8.62 16.96 9.78
N PRO A 77 9.59 17.76 9.33
CA PRO A 77 10.48 17.39 8.24
C PRO A 77 11.27 16.12 8.60
N GLU A 78 11.25 15.12 7.75
CA GLU A 78 11.89 13.83 8.01
C GLU A 78 12.63 13.31 6.77
N GLN A 79 13.63 12.45 7.00
CA GLN A 79 14.41 11.76 5.96
C GLN A 79 14.82 10.39 6.49
N HIS A 80 14.72 9.38 5.65
CA HIS A 80 15.06 7.99 5.99
C HIS A 80 16.18 7.50 5.08
N ALA A 81 17.35 7.16 5.62
CA ALA A 81 18.50 6.75 4.81
C ALA A 81 18.35 5.38 4.16
N ASN A 82 17.58 4.47 4.77
CA ASN A 82 17.54 3.05 4.38
C ASN A 82 16.14 2.54 4.07
N ILE A 83 15.18 3.44 3.94
CA ILE A 83 13.76 3.09 3.79
C ILE A 83 13.14 3.91 2.67
N ASP A 84 12.45 3.23 1.77
CA ASP A 84 11.50 3.86 0.86
C ASP A 84 10.12 3.88 1.50
N ASP A 85 9.42 4.98 1.35
CA ASP A 85 8.03 5.11 1.78
C ASP A 85 7.08 4.92 0.60
N VAL A 86 6.22 3.93 0.67
CA VAL A 86 5.06 3.79 -0.22
C VAL A 86 3.84 4.31 0.50
N VAL A 87 3.18 5.30 -0.08
CA VAL A 87 2.06 5.99 0.55
C VAL A 87 0.81 5.81 -0.29
N TYR A 88 -0.29 5.43 0.35
CA TYR A 88 -1.64 5.48 -0.20
C TYR A 88 -2.45 6.53 0.57
N VAL A 89 -2.84 7.61 -0.10
CA VAL A 89 -3.67 8.65 0.53
C VAL A 89 -5.10 8.14 0.63
N TYR A 90 -5.55 7.95 1.85
CA TYR A 90 -6.86 7.38 2.14
C TYR A 90 -7.96 8.45 2.16
N SER A 91 -7.73 9.57 2.84
CA SER A 91 -8.74 10.63 3.03
C SER A 91 -8.09 11.97 3.34
N GLY A 92 -8.80 13.06 3.06
CA GLY A 92 -8.26 14.42 3.21
C GLY A 92 -7.21 14.75 2.18
N ALA A 93 -6.53 15.87 2.32
CA ALA A 93 -5.53 16.34 1.37
C ALA A 93 -4.45 17.19 2.04
N ALA A 94 -3.27 17.22 1.43
CA ALA A 94 -2.15 18.02 1.88
C ALA A 94 -1.28 18.45 0.69
N THR A 95 -0.29 19.28 0.97
CA THR A 95 0.86 19.48 0.09
C THR A 95 2.03 18.70 0.65
N LEU A 96 2.58 17.75 -0.11
CA LEU A 96 3.83 17.08 0.21
C LEU A 96 4.99 17.90 -0.37
N LEU A 97 5.87 18.38 0.49
CA LEU A 97 7.16 18.96 0.13
C LEU A 97 8.19 17.84 0.08
N VAL A 98 8.90 17.68 -1.02
CA VAL A 98 9.83 16.56 -1.28
C VAL A 98 11.15 17.07 -1.84
N GLY A 99 12.25 16.51 -1.37
CA GLY A 99 13.61 16.88 -1.77
C GLY A 99 14.11 18.14 -1.07
N GLY A 100 15.17 18.73 -1.57
CA GLY A 100 15.89 19.79 -0.88
C GLY A 100 16.75 19.24 0.26
N ASP A 101 17.08 20.09 1.23
CA ASP A 101 17.95 19.78 2.35
C ASP A 101 17.24 20.02 3.68
N LEU A 102 17.38 19.09 4.62
CA LEU A 102 16.91 19.30 6.00
C LEU A 102 17.66 20.45 6.67
N VAL A 103 16.91 21.40 7.22
CA VAL A 103 17.46 22.50 8.02
C VAL A 103 17.61 22.01 9.46
N ASP A 104 18.74 22.34 10.10
CA ASP A 104 19.06 21.93 11.47
C ASP A 104 18.82 20.44 11.72
N SER A 105 19.31 19.61 10.79
CA SER A 105 19.12 18.16 10.82
C SER A 105 19.67 17.55 12.11
N THR A 106 18.89 16.69 12.73
CA THR A 106 19.21 15.92 13.93
C THR A 106 18.82 14.46 13.74
N GLY A 107 19.38 13.58 14.59
CA GLY A 107 19.14 12.14 14.50
C GLY A 107 20.29 11.43 13.79
N GLY A 108 19.96 10.45 12.96
CA GLY A 108 20.92 9.59 12.25
C GLY A 108 21.06 8.21 12.85
N GLU A 109 20.53 7.99 14.06
CA GLU A 109 20.42 6.66 14.62
C GLU A 109 19.45 5.83 13.77
N ASN A 110 19.87 4.67 13.35
CA ASN A 110 19.10 3.79 12.47
C ASN A 110 18.69 4.42 11.11
N GLY A 111 19.36 5.49 10.68
CA GLY A 111 19.07 6.18 9.42
C GLY A 111 17.84 7.09 9.46
N GLU A 112 17.34 7.42 10.65
CA GLU A 112 16.20 8.33 10.84
C GLU A 112 16.68 9.74 11.15
N TYR A 113 16.32 10.72 10.33
CA TYR A 113 16.67 12.13 10.49
C TYR A 113 15.42 12.99 10.57
N THR A 114 15.47 14.06 11.35
CA THR A 114 14.45 15.11 11.41
C THR A 114 15.11 16.48 11.33
N GLY A 115 14.35 17.49 10.91
CA GLY A 115 14.82 18.86 10.83
C GLY A 115 13.78 19.85 11.34
N THR A 116 14.13 21.13 11.34
CA THR A 116 13.18 22.23 11.65
C THR A 116 12.41 22.67 10.41
N ASP A 117 13.02 22.53 9.22
CA ASP A 117 12.41 22.85 7.93
C ASP A 117 13.11 22.08 6.79
N ILE A 118 12.66 22.27 5.58
CA ILE A 118 13.31 21.83 4.32
C ILE A 118 13.61 23.05 3.48
N ALA A 119 14.88 23.29 3.19
CA ALA A 119 15.34 24.31 2.26
C ALA A 119 15.26 23.79 0.82
N GLY A 120 14.48 24.44 -0.02
CA GLY A 120 14.24 23.99 -1.39
C GLY A 120 13.12 22.93 -1.46
N GLY A 121 13.31 21.93 -2.36
CA GLY A 121 12.32 20.89 -2.59
C GLY A 121 11.16 21.32 -3.50
N VAL A 122 10.33 20.34 -3.88
CA VAL A 122 9.19 20.51 -4.78
C VAL A 122 7.90 20.21 -4.05
N ARG A 123 6.88 21.02 -4.29
CA ARG A 123 5.55 20.90 -3.67
C ARG A 123 4.63 20.07 -4.57
N HIS A 124 4.06 19.01 -4.02
CA HIS A 124 3.08 18.16 -4.70
C HIS A 124 1.78 18.15 -3.92
N PHE A 125 0.68 18.57 -4.56
CA PHE A 125 -0.63 18.34 -3.97
C PHE A 125 -0.94 16.85 -3.96
N VAL A 126 -1.40 16.33 -2.82
CA VAL A 126 -1.76 14.92 -2.63
C VAL A 126 -3.15 14.79 -2.04
N GLY A 127 -3.96 13.90 -2.59
CA GLY A 127 -5.36 13.71 -2.23
C GLY A 127 -5.80 12.25 -2.26
N PRO A 128 -7.06 11.97 -1.90
CA PRO A 128 -7.56 10.61 -1.75
C PRO A 128 -7.39 9.78 -3.03
N GLY A 129 -6.85 8.59 -2.87
CA GLY A 129 -6.59 7.65 -3.96
C GLY A 129 -5.24 7.80 -4.64
N ASP A 130 -4.45 8.83 -4.31
CA ASP A 130 -3.07 8.97 -4.79
C ASP A 130 -2.20 7.87 -4.19
N ILE A 131 -1.23 7.41 -4.99
CA ILE A 131 -0.17 6.50 -4.56
C ILE A 131 1.17 7.19 -4.82
N LEU A 132 2.07 7.11 -3.86
CA LEU A 132 3.39 7.76 -3.91
C LEU A 132 4.48 6.76 -3.55
N ARG A 133 5.67 6.98 -4.09
CA ARG A 133 6.92 6.44 -3.56
C ARG A 133 7.85 7.59 -3.23
N ILE A 134 8.29 7.66 -1.99
CA ILE A 134 9.34 8.59 -1.54
C ILE A 134 10.58 7.72 -1.33
N PRO A 135 11.64 7.90 -2.13
CA PRO A 135 12.84 7.09 -2.01
C PRO A 135 13.62 7.42 -0.74
N ALA A 136 14.45 6.49 -0.30
CA ALA A 136 15.44 6.75 0.75
C ALA A 136 16.26 8.00 0.47
N ASP A 137 16.86 8.56 1.50
CA ASP A 137 17.66 9.79 1.48
C ASP A 137 16.93 11.04 0.94
N THR A 138 15.60 11.01 0.90
CA THR A 138 14.79 12.12 0.38
C THR A 138 14.09 12.85 1.52
N PRO A 139 14.48 14.10 1.82
CA PRO A 139 13.76 14.93 2.77
C PRO A 139 12.32 15.12 2.33
N HIS A 140 11.39 15.01 3.27
CA HIS A 140 9.98 15.21 2.96
C HIS A 140 9.18 15.71 4.17
N ARG A 141 8.07 16.42 3.88
CA ARG A 141 7.17 16.98 4.89
C ARG A 141 5.77 17.13 4.34
N TYR A 142 4.76 16.74 5.11
CA TYR A 142 3.36 17.06 4.80
C TYR A 142 3.01 18.44 5.36
N LEU A 143 2.48 19.30 4.48
CA LEU A 143 1.93 20.61 4.81
C LEU A 143 0.40 20.51 4.72
N VAL A 144 -0.26 20.59 5.86
CA VAL A 144 -1.72 20.42 5.97
C VAL A 144 -2.38 21.79 6.02
N PRO A 145 -3.38 22.08 5.15
CA PRO A 145 -4.10 23.34 5.19
C PRO A 145 -4.73 23.62 6.56
N GLU A 146 -4.85 24.88 6.92
CA GLU A 146 -5.58 25.27 8.14
C GLU A 146 -7.00 24.65 8.13
N GLN A 147 -7.39 24.06 9.25
CA GLN A 147 -8.65 23.29 9.42
C GLN A 147 -8.79 22.09 8.48
N GLY A 148 -7.73 21.73 7.76
CA GLY A 148 -7.66 20.53 6.92
C GLY A 148 -7.12 19.33 7.67
N TYR A 149 -7.05 18.22 6.96
CA TYR A 149 -6.40 17.01 7.43
C TYR A 149 -5.94 16.14 6.27
N ILE A 150 -5.04 15.22 6.56
CA ILE A 150 -4.70 14.10 5.67
C ILE A 150 -4.62 12.81 6.47
N THR A 151 -5.18 11.72 5.90
CA THR A 151 -5.01 10.36 6.42
C THR A 151 -4.47 9.49 5.31
N TYR A 152 -3.41 8.77 5.61
CA TYR A 152 -2.73 7.91 4.64
C TYR A 152 -2.23 6.62 5.27
N VAL A 153 -2.17 5.58 4.45
CA VAL A 153 -1.43 4.37 4.78
C VAL A 153 0.00 4.57 4.32
N LEU A 154 0.93 4.42 5.26
CA LEU A 154 2.36 4.42 5.03
C LEU A 154 2.87 2.99 5.09
N VAL A 155 3.51 2.53 4.03
CA VAL A 155 4.22 1.26 3.99
C VAL A 155 5.71 1.57 3.87
N ARG A 156 6.45 1.30 4.92
CA ARG A 156 7.91 1.36 4.90
C ARG A 156 8.47 0.07 4.31
N ILE A 157 9.33 0.18 3.33
CA ILE A 157 10.00 -0.95 2.68
C ILE A 157 11.51 -0.70 2.68
N PRO A 158 12.35 -1.77 2.66
CA PRO A 158 13.79 -1.57 2.56
C PRO A 158 14.12 -0.81 1.29
N ALA A 159 14.97 0.20 1.40
CA ALA A 159 15.51 0.87 0.23
C ALA A 159 16.28 -0.13 -0.65
N LEU A 160 16.34 0.15 -1.94
CA LEU A 160 17.27 -0.55 -2.83
C LEU A 160 18.67 -0.35 -2.28
N LEU A 161 19.30 -1.43 -1.85
CA LEU A 161 20.68 -1.40 -1.38
C LEU A 161 21.58 -0.86 -2.49
N ALA A 162 22.60 -0.09 -2.12
CA ALA A 162 23.56 0.53 -3.02
C ALA A 162 24.06 -0.48 -4.09
N GLY A 163 23.74 -0.25 -5.36
CA GLY A 163 23.94 -1.18 -6.48
C GLY A 163 22.66 -1.48 -7.26
N GLY A 164 21.49 -1.13 -6.73
CA GLY A 164 20.26 -1.05 -7.53
C GLY A 164 20.38 0.14 -8.49
N VAL A 165 20.85 -0.10 -9.70
CA VAL A 165 20.90 0.91 -10.75
C VAL A 165 19.46 1.12 -11.23
N ILE A 166 18.94 2.35 -11.10
CA ILE A 166 17.78 2.75 -11.93
C ILE A 166 18.28 2.61 -13.37
N PRO A 167 17.69 1.73 -14.20
CA PRO A 167 18.14 1.58 -15.57
C PRO A 167 18.08 2.93 -16.29
N ASP A 168 19.09 3.26 -17.09
CA ASP A 168 19.12 4.50 -17.88
C ASP A 168 17.93 4.61 -18.86
N ASP A 169 17.26 3.48 -19.14
CA ASP A 169 16.06 3.37 -19.95
C ASP A 169 14.75 3.30 -19.14
N ALA A 170 14.82 3.46 -17.80
CA ALA A 170 13.59 3.63 -17.01
C ALA A 170 12.83 4.83 -17.59
N PRO A 171 11.51 4.71 -17.85
CA PRO A 171 10.73 5.83 -18.35
C PRO A 171 10.97 7.01 -17.42
N VAL A 172 11.43 8.13 -18.00
CA VAL A 172 11.59 9.41 -17.29
C VAL A 172 10.18 9.86 -16.95
N LEU A 173 9.66 9.31 -15.86
CA LEU A 173 8.55 9.93 -15.14
C LEU A 173 9.11 11.22 -14.56
N ASP A 174 8.30 12.24 -14.37
CA ASP A 174 8.70 13.49 -13.72
C ASP A 174 9.25 13.20 -12.31
N LEU A 175 10.51 12.72 -12.28
CA LEU A 175 11.22 12.30 -11.08
C LEU A 175 11.88 13.53 -10.46
N GLN A 176 11.19 14.17 -9.55
CA GLN A 176 11.74 15.26 -8.76
C GLN A 176 11.38 15.07 -7.28
N PRO A 177 12.32 14.75 -6.41
CA PRO A 177 13.70 14.32 -6.63
C PRO A 177 13.80 12.92 -7.26
N LEU A 178 14.99 12.56 -7.71
CA LEU A 178 15.25 11.29 -8.40
C LEU A 178 14.65 10.09 -7.64
N GLY A 179 13.76 9.35 -8.31
CA GLY A 179 13.06 8.19 -7.72
C GLY A 179 11.78 8.52 -6.96
N PHE A 180 11.44 9.79 -6.70
CA PHE A 180 10.11 10.16 -6.22
C PHE A 180 9.10 10.01 -7.35
N VAL A 181 7.97 9.39 -7.05
CA VAL A 181 6.86 9.22 -8.01
C VAL A 181 5.53 9.45 -7.31
N ARG A 182 4.61 10.12 -8.01
CA ARG A 182 3.22 10.26 -7.61
C ARG A 182 2.30 9.85 -8.75
N TRP A 183 1.43 8.92 -8.50
CA TRP A 183 0.30 8.57 -9.38
C TRP A 183 -0.99 9.10 -8.77
N GLY A 184 -1.54 10.14 -9.38
CA GLY A 184 -2.78 10.75 -8.93
C GLY A 184 -3.99 9.86 -9.18
N ALA A 185 -5.02 9.99 -8.33
CA ALA A 185 -6.25 9.19 -8.44
C ALA A 185 -6.90 9.30 -9.82
N ASP A 186 -6.99 10.52 -10.38
CA ASP A 186 -7.57 10.76 -11.70
C ASP A 186 -6.72 10.16 -12.82
N GLU A 187 -5.40 10.16 -12.69
CA GLU A 187 -4.50 9.50 -13.62
C GLU A 187 -4.72 8.00 -13.60
N LEU A 188 -4.78 7.39 -12.42
CA LEU A 188 -5.04 5.96 -12.27
C LEU A 188 -6.42 5.59 -12.83
N ALA A 189 -7.45 6.43 -12.65
CA ALA A 189 -8.77 6.20 -13.24
C ALA A 189 -8.74 6.22 -14.78
N ARG A 190 -8.01 7.17 -15.39
CA ARG A 190 -7.82 7.21 -16.85
C ARG A 190 -7.04 5.98 -17.37
N ARG A 191 -6.02 5.55 -16.64
CA ARG A 191 -5.25 4.33 -16.96
C ARG A 191 -6.11 3.07 -16.86
N ASP A 192 -6.98 2.96 -15.84
CA ASP A 192 -7.93 1.85 -15.70
C ASP A 192 -8.85 1.74 -16.91
N ALA A 193 -9.50 2.83 -17.30
CA ALA A 193 -10.33 2.89 -18.50
C ALA A 193 -9.56 2.48 -19.76
N SER A 194 -8.31 2.90 -19.90
CA SER A 194 -7.43 2.51 -21.01
C SER A 194 -7.05 1.02 -20.98
N LEU A 195 -6.76 0.46 -19.79
CA LEU A 195 -6.44 -0.97 -19.66
C LEU A 195 -7.62 -1.85 -20.03
N ALA A 196 -8.83 -1.48 -19.64
CA ALA A 196 -10.06 -2.21 -19.98
C ALA A 196 -10.28 -2.39 -21.49
N THR A 197 -9.71 -1.53 -22.33
CA THR A 197 -9.79 -1.64 -23.81
C THR A 197 -8.64 -2.44 -24.41
N ARG A 198 -7.66 -2.90 -23.64
CA ARG A 198 -6.43 -3.56 -24.09
C ARG A 198 -6.25 -4.96 -23.50
N ILE A 199 -7.35 -5.64 -23.24
CA ILE A 199 -7.35 -6.98 -22.65
C ILE A 199 -6.64 -7.96 -23.59
N ARG A 200 -5.72 -8.73 -23.04
CA ARG A 200 -4.95 -9.76 -23.72
C ARG A 200 -5.67 -11.12 -23.68
N PRO A 201 -5.18 -12.14 -24.42
CA PRO A 201 -5.76 -13.48 -24.35
C PRO A 201 -5.76 -14.12 -22.96
N ASP A 202 -4.84 -13.72 -22.08
CA ASP A 202 -4.80 -14.13 -20.67
C ASP A 202 -5.84 -13.40 -19.80
N ARG A 203 -6.78 -12.70 -20.42
CA ARG A 203 -7.86 -11.95 -19.78
C ARG A 203 -7.36 -10.91 -18.78
N SER A 204 -6.19 -10.33 -19.04
CA SER A 204 -5.64 -9.20 -18.28
C SER A 204 -5.07 -8.12 -19.19
N ALA A 205 -5.06 -6.91 -18.69
CA ALA A 205 -4.24 -5.83 -19.21
C ALA A 205 -3.35 -5.30 -18.09
N ARG A 206 -2.11 -4.97 -18.40
CA ARG A 206 -1.15 -4.52 -17.40
C ARG A 206 -0.17 -3.54 -17.99
N GLU A 207 0.26 -2.61 -17.17
CA GLU A 207 1.39 -1.73 -17.45
C GLU A 207 2.32 -1.64 -16.24
N THR A 208 3.59 -1.41 -16.49
CA THR A 208 4.57 -1.08 -15.45
C THR A 208 4.49 0.42 -15.22
N LEU A 209 4.11 0.81 -14.02
CA LEU A 209 4.09 2.22 -13.60
C LEU A 209 5.51 2.71 -13.31
N ALA A 210 6.31 1.89 -12.63
CA ALA A 210 7.73 2.11 -12.38
C ALA A 210 8.42 0.77 -12.07
N ASP A 211 9.72 0.70 -12.33
CA ASP A 211 10.57 -0.45 -12.00
C ASP A 211 11.92 0.07 -11.51
N PHE A 212 12.14 -0.02 -10.21
CA PHE A 212 13.37 0.46 -9.56
C PHE A 212 14.32 -0.68 -9.21
N GLY A 213 13.94 -1.94 -9.43
CA GLY A 213 14.70 -3.10 -8.99
C GLY A 213 14.89 -4.16 -10.07
N SER A 214 16.04 -4.13 -10.74
CA SER A 214 16.53 -5.24 -11.57
C SER A 214 17.74 -5.87 -10.87
N PRO A 215 17.97 -7.19 -10.93
CA PRO A 215 17.26 -8.21 -11.69
C PRO A 215 16.10 -8.88 -10.95
N THR A 216 15.95 -8.67 -9.65
CA THR A 216 14.94 -9.39 -8.82
C THR A 216 13.50 -8.95 -9.10
N ARG A 217 13.31 -7.85 -9.83
CA ARG A 217 12.00 -7.22 -10.09
C ARG A 217 11.27 -6.78 -8.81
N SER A 218 11.99 -6.63 -7.72
CA SER A 218 11.50 -5.97 -6.51
C SER A 218 11.40 -4.45 -6.74
N HIS A 219 10.64 -3.73 -5.92
CA HIS A 219 10.33 -2.31 -6.13
C HIS A 219 9.70 -2.01 -7.50
N ARG A 220 8.91 -2.95 -8.01
CA ARG A 220 8.14 -2.77 -9.23
C ARG A 220 6.71 -2.39 -8.90
N PHE A 221 6.27 -1.29 -9.50
CA PHE A 221 4.89 -0.82 -9.44
C PHE A 221 4.20 -1.19 -10.75
N ARG A 222 3.11 -1.94 -10.65
CA ARG A 222 2.28 -2.35 -11.78
C ARG A 222 0.86 -1.90 -11.59
N PHE A 223 0.20 -1.56 -12.69
CA PHE A 223 -1.24 -1.38 -12.74
C PHE A 223 -1.84 -2.50 -13.56
N ILE A 224 -2.76 -3.25 -12.98
CA ILE A 224 -3.28 -4.49 -13.54
C ILE A 224 -4.80 -4.46 -13.51
N HIS A 225 -5.40 -4.70 -14.68
CA HIS A 225 -6.83 -4.91 -14.88
C HIS A 225 -7.07 -6.35 -15.28
N ARG A 226 -8.06 -7.02 -14.68
CA ARG A 226 -8.49 -8.38 -15.01
C ARG A 226 -9.99 -8.41 -15.18
N ASP A 227 -10.49 -9.08 -16.23
CA ASP A 227 -11.90 -9.31 -16.50
C ASP A 227 -12.27 -10.80 -16.48
N ALA A 228 -11.37 -11.65 -16.02
CA ALA A 228 -11.57 -13.06 -15.71
C ALA A 228 -10.50 -13.56 -14.73
N ASP A 229 -10.59 -14.84 -14.34
CA ASP A 229 -9.69 -15.49 -13.43
C ASP A 229 -8.22 -15.35 -13.86
N GLY A 230 -7.38 -15.02 -12.89
CA GLY A 230 -5.94 -14.98 -13.08
C GLY A 230 -5.31 -16.37 -12.97
N ARG A 231 -4.21 -16.59 -13.69
CA ARG A 231 -3.38 -17.76 -13.46
C ARG A 231 -2.79 -17.70 -12.03
N PRO A 232 -2.86 -18.78 -11.25
CA PRO A 232 -2.25 -18.83 -9.92
C PRO A 232 -0.75 -18.57 -9.97
N GLU A 233 -0.26 -17.79 -9.02
CA GLU A 233 1.16 -17.43 -8.92
C GLU A 233 1.69 -17.59 -7.49
N ILE A 234 3.01 -17.76 -7.38
CA ILE A 234 3.76 -17.82 -6.13
C ILE A 234 5.13 -17.17 -6.36
N HIS A 235 5.55 -16.34 -5.43
CA HIS A 235 6.87 -15.69 -5.47
C HIS A 235 7.66 -16.10 -4.22
N ASP A 236 8.85 -16.68 -4.41
CA ASP A 236 9.61 -17.23 -3.28
C ASP A 236 10.30 -16.14 -2.44
N ASP A 237 10.66 -15.02 -3.06
CA ASP A 237 11.47 -13.94 -2.47
C ASP A 237 10.86 -12.53 -2.61
N ILE A 238 9.59 -12.46 -3.02
CA ILE A 238 8.88 -11.20 -3.25
C ILE A 238 7.58 -11.19 -2.46
N ILE A 239 7.31 -10.07 -1.83
CA ILE A 239 6.04 -9.72 -1.19
C ILE A 239 5.23 -8.88 -2.17
N ASP A 240 3.95 -9.18 -2.32
CA ASP A 240 3.01 -8.39 -3.10
C ASP A 240 2.16 -7.49 -2.19
N LEU A 241 2.28 -6.16 -2.39
CA LEU A 241 1.40 -5.16 -1.80
C LEU A 241 0.37 -4.76 -2.84
N VAL A 242 -0.90 -4.85 -2.48
CA VAL A 242 -1.99 -4.61 -3.42
C VAL A 242 -2.92 -3.51 -2.92
N PHE A 243 -3.21 -2.54 -3.79
CA PHE A 243 -4.20 -1.49 -3.55
C PHE A 243 -5.30 -1.62 -4.60
N VAL A 244 -6.46 -2.13 -4.20
CA VAL A 244 -7.58 -2.33 -5.13
C VAL A 244 -8.21 -0.99 -5.49
N LYS A 245 -8.23 -0.65 -6.77
CA LYS A 245 -8.69 0.66 -7.28
C LYS A 245 -10.12 0.64 -7.79
N SER A 246 -10.53 -0.42 -8.48
CA SER A 246 -11.89 -0.53 -9.01
C SER A 246 -12.33 -2.00 -9.12
N GLY A 247 -13.63 -2.21 -9.24
CA GLY A 247 -14.21 -3.54 -9.41
C GLY A 247 -14.19 -4.38 -8.14
N ALA A 248 -14.36 -5.68 -8.33
CA ALA A 248 -14.42 -6.67 -7.26
C ALA A 248 -14.01 -8.06 -7.77
N GLY A 249 -13.52 -8.90 -6.88
CA GLY A 249 -13.16 -10.27 -7.15
C GLY A 249 -13.02 -11.09 -5.87
N VAL A 250 -12.44 -12.26 -6.00
CA VAL A 250 -12.05 -13.10 -4.87
C VAL A 250 -10.55 -13.41 -5.02
N LEU A 251 -9.77 -13.14 -3.99
CA LEU A 251 -8.40 -13.61 -3.92
C LEU A 251 -8.39 -14.97 -3.21
N LEU A 252 -7.92 -16.00 -3.90
CA LEU A 252 -7.59 -17.31 -3.31
C LEU A 252 -6.15 -17.25 -2.81
N VAL A 253 -5.92 -17.57 -1.54
CA VAL A 253 -4.61 -17.44 -0.87
C VAL A 253 -4.27 -18.72 -0.11
N GLY A 254 -3.00 -19.12 -0.16
CA GLY A 254 -2.48 -20.30 0.52
C GLY A 254 -2.82 -21.58 -0.21
N GLY A 255 -2.74 -22.71 0.50
CA GLY A 255 -2.90 -24.03 -0.07
C GLY A 255 -1.66 -24.50 -0.83
N GLU A 256 -1.84 -25.47 -1.70
CA GLU A 256 -0.78 -26.10 -2.49
C GLU A 256 -0.89 -25.69 -3.96
N MET A 257 0.21 -25.20 -4.54
CA MET A 257 0.30 -24.90 -5.97
C MET A 257 0.36 -26.18 -6.79
N LEU A 258 -0.60 -26.37 -7.70
CA LEU A 258 -0.65 -27.53 -8.60
C LEU A 258 0.21 -27.26 -9.85
N ASP A 259 0.93 -28.29 -10.30
CA ASP A 259 1.75 -28.29 -11.52
C ASP A 259 2.60 -27.03 -11.64
N ARG A 260 3.32 -26.69 -10.56
CA ARG A 260 4.13 -25.47 -10.50
C ARG A 260 5.21 -25.48 -11.59
N ASP A 261 5.24 -24.40 -12.38
CA ASP A 261 6.28 -24.11 -13.38
C ASP A 261 6.80 -22.66 -13.12
N GLY A 262 7.94 -22.56 -12.46
CA GLY A 262 8.50 -21.29 -12.01
C GLY A 262 7.57 -20.56 -11.03
N THR A 263 7.11 -19.39 -11.44
CA THR A 263 6.19 -18.55 -10.65
C THR A 263 4.73 -19.02 -10.74
N PHE A 264 4.35 -19.79 -11.75
CA PHE A 264 2.95 -20.09 -12.07
C PHE A 264 2.59 -21.55 -11.82
N GLY A 265 1.29 -21.80 -11.57
CA GLY A 265 0.72 -23.14 -11.49
C GLY A 265 -0.51 -23.28 -12.37
N SER A 266 -1.03 -24.52 -12.45
CA SER A 266 -2.30 -24.82 -13.13
C SER A 266 -3.51 -24.54 -12.23
N GLY A 267 -3.32 -24.54 -10.90
CA GLY A 267 -4.35 -24.34 -9.91
C GLY A 267 -3.78 -24.22 -8.50
N ILE A 268 -4.63 -24.02 -7.53
CA ILE A 268 -4.33 -24.09 -6.10
C ILE A 268 -5.29 -25.08 -5.45
N ALA A 269 -4.76 -26.14 -4.83
CA ALA A 269 -5.54 -27.06 -4.04
C ALA A 269 -5.68 -26.54 -2.61
N GLY A 270 -6.90 -26.43 -2.12
CA GLY A 270 -7.17 -25.79 -0.83
C GLY A 270 -7.08 -24.28 -0.91
N GLY A 271 -6.54 -23.67 0.15
CA GLY A 271 -6.47 -22.21 0.26
C GLY A 271 -7.78 -21.57 0.73
N THR A 272 -7.67 -20.31 1.16
CA THR A 272 -8.79 -19.52 1.68
C THR A 272 -9.23 -18.47 0.66
N ARG A 273 -10.53 -18.28 0.52
CA ARG A 273 -11.14 -17.31 -0.41
C ARG A 273 -11.45 -16.01 0.31
N TYR A 274 -10.89 -14.92 -0.17
CA TYR A 274 -11.12 -13.58 0.37
C TYR A 274 -11.82 -12.71 -0.67
N PRO A 275 -13.09 -12.32 -0.47
CA PRO A 275 -13.70 -11.28 -1.30
C PRO A 275 -12.85 -10.01 -1.23
N VAL A 276 -12.59 -9.38 -2.37
CA VAL A 276 -11.81 -8.14 -2.48
C VAL A 276 -12.57 -7.12 -3.33
N VAL A 277 -12.58 -5.88 -2.88
CA VAL A 277 -13.32 -4.79 -3.54
C VAL A 277 -12.48 -3.51 -3.56
N ALA A 278 -12.90 -2.54 -4.35
CA ALA A 278 -12.26 -1.22 -4.40
C ALA A 278 -12.07 -0.61 -2.99
N GLY A 279 -10.86 -0.13 -2.73
CA GLY A 279 -10.44 0.44 -1.45
C GLY A 279 -9.85 -0.56 -0.46
N ASP A 280 -9.88 -1.87 -0.75
CA ASP A 280 -9.17 -2.88 0.03
C ASP A 280 -7.65 -2.77 -0.23
N MET A 281 -6.87 -3.10 0.79
CA MET A 281 -5.42 -3.21 0.73
C MET A 281 -4.99 -4.61 1.20
N LEU A 282 -3.99 -5.20 0.53
CA LEU A 282 -3.54 -6.55 0.82
C LEU A 282 -2.01 -6.59 0.96
N HIS A 283 -1.55 -7.46 1.84
CA HIS A 283 -0.17 -7.91 1.93
C HIS A 283 -0.14 -9.42 1.69
N ILE A 284 0.52 -9.85 0.62
CA ILE A 284 0.70 -11.27 0.29
C ILE A 284 2.18 -11.58 0.50
N PRO A 285 2.53 -12.40 1.52
CA PRO A 285 3.93 -12.69 1.81
C PRO A 285 4.56 -13.58 0.74
N ALA A 286 5.88 -13.54 0.68
CA ALA A 286 6.66 -14.46 -0.14
C ALA A 286 6.33 -15.92 0.20
N GLY A 287 6.46 -16.81 -0.78
CA GLY A 287 6.15 -18.23 -0.62
C GLY A 287 4.66 -18.57 -0.52
N THR A 288 3.76 -17.60 -0.71
CA THR A 288 2.31 -17.83 -0.58
C THR A 288 1.66 -17.99 -1.95
N PRO A 289 1.10 -19.17 -2.28
CA PRO A 289 0.29 -19.36 -3.48
C PRO A 289 -0.92 -18.42 -3.46
N HIS A 290 -1.19 -17.76 -4.59
CA HIS A 290 -2.35 -16.88 -4.68
C HIS A 290 -2.88 -16.77 -6.13
N GLY A 291 -4.16 -16.43 -6.26
CA GLY A 291 -4.79 -16.24 -7.57
C GLY A 291 -6.08 -15.43 -7.46
N TYR A 292 -6.31 -14.57 -8.44
CA TYR A 292 -7.53 -13.77 -8.52
C TYR A 292 -8.61 -14.52 -9.30
N LEU A 293 -9.80 -14.58 -8.72
CA LEU A 293 -11.02 -15.09 -9.34
C LEU A 293 -11.95 -13.91 -9.58
N VAL A 294 -12.37 -13.73 -10.82
CA VAL A 294 -13.20 -12.60 -11.23
C VAL A 294 -14.54 -13.14 -11.74
N PRO A 295 -15.67 -12.75 -11.17
CA PRO A 295 -16.99 -13.19 -11.63
C PRO A 295 -17.24 -12.82 -13.10
N ASP A 296 -18.01 -13.64 -13.80
CA ASP A 296 -18.39 -13.38 -15.19
C ASP A 296 -18.99 -11.98 -15.36
N GLY A 297 -18.48 -11.25 -16.34
CA GLY A 297 -18.88 -9.88 -16.62
C GLY A 297 -18.39 -8.84 -15.60
N GLY A 298 -17.63 -9.27 -14.59
CA GLY A 298 -16.98 -8.38 -13.61
C GLY A 298 -15.56 -8.00 -14.03
N HIS A 299 -14.93 -7.22 -13.19
CA HIS A 299 -13.50 -6.90 -13.29
C HIS A 299 -12.91 -6.56 -11.92
N ILE A 300 -11.59 -6.61 -11.83
CA ILE A 300 -10.82 -6.06 -10.73
C ILE A 300 -9.61 -5.34 -11.27
N THR A 301 -9.37 -4.12 -10.77
CA THR A 301 -8.19 -3.32 -11.10
C THR A 301 -7.46 -2.91 -9.85
N TYR A 302 -6.14 -3.09 -9.84
CA TYR A 302 -5.32 -2.83 -8.67
C TYR A 302 -3.93 -2.34 -9.03
N VAL A 303 -3.34 -1.56 -8.13
CA VAL A 303 -1.89 -1.29 -8.12
C VAL A 303 -1.23 -2.40 -7.33
N LEU A 304 -0.25 -3.03 -7.94
CA LEU A 304 0.61 -4.05 -7.34
C LEU A 304 2.00 -3.45 -7.13
N VAL A 305 2.46 -3.46 -5.90
CA VAL A 305 3.84 -3.10 -5.55
C VAL A 305 4.57 -4.36 -5.10
N ARG A 306 5.60 -4.73 -5.84
CA ARG A 306 6.49 -5.84 -5.49
C ARG A 306 7.66 -5.32 -4.68
N VAL A 307 7.88 -5.91 -3.52
CA VAL A 307 9.00 -5.57 -2.63
C VAL A 307 9.78 -6.82 -2.28
N PRO A 308 11.09 -6.71 -1.99
CA PRO A 308 11.86 -7.87 -1.57
C PRO A 308 11.32 -8.39 -0.24
N ALA A 309 11.26 -9.71 -0.11
CA ALA A 309 11.07 -10.31 1.20
C ALA A 309 12.31 -10.03 2.06
N VAL A 310 12.08 -9.62 3.29
CA VAL A 310 13.16 -9.48 4.28
C VAL A 310 13.33 -10.85 4.93
N LEU A 311 14.49 -11.42 4.73
CA LEU A 311 14.89 -12.68 5.35
C LEU A 311 15.38 -12.47 6.79
#